data_cc7c231fae9ebc4a7a04934c67105dfd
#
_entry.id   cc7c231fae9ebc4a7a04934c67105dfd
#
_cell.length_a   1.000
_cell.length_b   1.000
_cell.length_c   1.000
_cell.angle_alpha   90.00
_cell.angle_beta   90.00
_cell.angle_gamma   90.00
#
_symmetry.space_group_name_H-M   'P 1'
#
loop_
_entity.id
_entity.type
_entity.pdbx_description
1 polymer ?
#
loop_
_entity_poly.entity_id
_entity_poly.type
_entity_poly.pdbx_seq_one_letter_code
_entity_poly.pdbx_strand_id
1 'polypeptide(L)'
;MDWKKIDDDKYVILKNEAGLHIDKGNNLAGDLLIFDSQTLTIDKVNKRYADVPPKISIEVDVDVALDELTEHSYMSIKTEKLLGFGVEKVIWFLTASKKVMIATPGSDWQLRDWDKDVEILDGIVCNVGRYLKEKGSEFA
;
A
#
# COMPACT_ATOMS: atom_id res chain seq x y z
N MET A 1 6.06 -7.12 -10.18
CA MET A 1 6.64 -5.76 -10.14
C MET A 1 8.12 -5.83 -9.82
N ASP A 2 8.91 -5.06 -10.49
CA ASP A 2 10.34 -4.96 -10.24
C ASP A 2 10.62 -3.67 -9.45
N TRP A 3 10.95 -3.82 -8.18
CA TRP A 3 11.26 -2.69 -7.28
C TRP A 3 12.47 -1.88 -7.75
N LYS A 4 13.35 -2.49 -8.57
CA LYS A 4 14.52 -1.81 -9.13
C LYS A 4 14.15 -0.72 -10.14
N LYS A 5 12.91 -0.74 -10.65
CA LYS A 5 12.41 0.29 -11.56
C LYS A 5 12.00 1.57 -10.83
N ILE A 6 11.87 1.51 -9.51
CA ILE A 6 11.57 2.69 -8.71
C ILE A 6 12.86 3.48 -8.52
N ASP A 7 12.80 4.77 -8.83
CA ASP A 7 13.96 5.66 -8.78
C ASP A 7 14.40 5.91 -7.33
N ASP A 8 15.55 5.38 -6.93
CA ASP A 8 16.10 5.52 -5.58
C ASP A 8 16.45 6.95 -5.20
N ASP A 9 16.67 7.83 -6.18
CA ASP A 9 16.95 9.25 -5.92
C ASP A 9 15.67 10.00 -5.56
N LYS A 10 14.53 9.55 -6.06
CA LYS A 10 13.24 10.19 -5.83
C LYS A 10 12.46 9.60 -4.66
N TYR A 11 12.65 8.32 -4.37
CA TYR A 11 11.79 7.60 -3.43
C TYR A 11 12.58 6.79 -2.43
N VAL A 12 12.03 6.69 -1.22
CA VAL A 12 12.53 5.81 -0.16
C VAL A 12 11.46 4.75 0.09
N ILE A 13 11.86 3.48 0.08
CA ILE A 13 10.93 2.37 0.31
C ILE A 13 11.25 1.74 1.67
N LEU A 14 10.25 1.72 2.55
CA LEU A 14 10.33 1.02 3.83
C LEU A 14 9.46 -0.23 3.78
N LYS A 15 9.99 -1.33 4.27
CA LYS A 15 9.36 -2.66 4.25
C LYS A 15 9.27 -3.23 5.68
N ASN A 16 8.65 -4.40 5.80
CA ASN A 16 8.58 -5.16 7.06
C ASN A 16 7.88 -4.39 8.18
N GLU A 17 6.65 -3.96 7.91
CA GLU A 17 5.80 -3.29 8.88
C GLU A 17 6.40 -2.00 9.42
N ALA A 18 6.97 -1.18 8.53
CA ALA A 18 7.44 0.15 8.89
C ALA A 18 6.30 0.95 9.55
N GLY A 19 6.60 1.60 10.64
CA GLY A 19 5.60 2.31 11.43
C GLY A 19 5.36 3.74 10.96
N LEU A 20 4.12 4.20 11.08
CA LEU A 20 3.70 5.57 10.86
C LEU A 20 3.11 6.14 12.14
N HIS A 21 3.61 7.29 12.55
CA HIS A 21 3.07 8.04 13.68
C HIS A 21 2.10 9.08 13.13
N ILE A 22 0.80 8.77 13.14
CA ILE A 22 -0.23 9.63 12.55
C ILE A 22 -0.54 10.78 13.48
N ASP A 23 -0.82 10.47 14.74
CA ASP A 23 -0.98 11.45 15.81
C ASP A 23 -0.76 10.78 17.16
N LYS A 24 -0.93 11.52 18.24
CA LYS A 24 -0.72 11.00 19.60
C LYS A 24 -1.67 9.83 19.86
N GLY A 25 -1.12 8.63 20.05
CA GLY A 25 -1.88 7.41 20.28
C GLY A 25 -2.36 6.69 19.02
N ASN A 26 -2.11 7.24 17.83
CA ASN A 26 -2.48 6.62 16.56
C ASN A 26 -1.23 6.28 15.75
N ASN A 27 -0.73 5.07 15.92
CA ASN A 27 0.38 4.55 15.14
C ASN A 27 -0.11 3.42 14.26
N LEU A 28 0.25 3.43 12.98
CA LEU A 28 -0.06 2.38 12.02
C LEU A 28 1.22 1.83 11.44
N ALA A 29 1.22 0.54 11.12
CA ALA A 29 2.31 -0.11 10.40
C ALA A 29 1.85 -0.45 9.00
N GLY A 30 2.73 -0.30 8.02
CA GLY A 30 2.46 -0.68 6.63
C GLY A 30 3.39 -1.78 6.18
N ASP A 31 2.91 -2.68 5.33
CA ASP A 31 3.72 -3.75 4.78
C ASP A 31 4.81 -3.18 3.87
N LEU A 32 4.45 -2.17 3.09
CA LEU A 32 5.40 -1.49 2.21
C LEU A 32 4.97 -0.04 2.04
N LEU A 33 5.88 0.88 2.35
CA LEU A 33 5.63 2.31 2.29
C LEU A 33 6.61 2.96 1.33
N ILE A 34 6.10 3.78 0.40
CA ILE A 34 6.92 4.51 -0.56
C ILE A 34 6.81 6.00 -0.25
N PHE A 35 7.93 6.62 0.07
CA PHE A 35 8.01 8.04 0.42
C PHE A 35 8.74 8.82 -0.66
N ASP A 36 8.38 10.09 -0.82
CA ASP A 36 9.24 11.02 -1.52
C ASP A 36 10.52 11.22 -0.72
N SER A 37 11.69 11.16 -1.36
CA SER A 37 12.97 11.31 -0.69
C SER A 37 13.15 12.71 -0.09
N GLN A 38 12.44 13.70 -0.60
CA GLN A 38 12.45 15.06 -0.07
C GLN A 38 11.59 15.19 1.20
N THR A 39 10.59 14.32 1.35
CA THR A 39 9.69 14.32 2.50
C THR A 39 10.27 13.51 3.66
N LEU A 40 10.78 12.31 3.38
CA LEU A 40 11.41 11.46 4.37
C LEU A 40 12.93 11.53 4.21
N THR A 41 13.56 12.41 4.97
CA THR A 41 15.02 12.58 4.96
C THR A 41 15.68 11.51 5.83
N ILE A 42 17.00 11.33 5.66
CA ILE A 42 17.78 10.37 6.43
C ILE A 42 17.62 10.60 7.94
N ASP A 43 17.53 11.85 8.36
CA ASP A 43 17.37 12.21 9.78
C ASP A 43 16.03 11.71 10.37
N LYS A 44 15.03 11.49 9.54
CA LYS A 44 13.72 11.01 9.97
C LYS A 44 13.58 9.49 9.92
N VAL A 45 14.42 8.82 9.13
CA VAL A 45 14.36 7.37 8.95
C VAL A 45 14.80 6.59 10.20
N ASN A 46 15.62 7.19 11.05
CA ASN A 46 16.16 6.52 12.24
C ASN A 46 15.15 6.40 13.39
N LYS A 47 13.96 6.96 13.26
CA LYS A 47 12.92 6.90 14.28
C LYS A 47 12.10 5.62 14.12
N ARG A 48 11.55 5.16 15.25
CA ARG A 48 10.70 3.96 15.27
C ARG A 48 9.45 4.12 14.38
N TYR A 49 8.90 5.33 14.31
CA TYR A 49 7.74 5.67 13.48
C TYR A 49 8.02 6.93 12.70
N ALA A 50 7.61 6.94 11.43
CA ALA A 50 7.71 8.12 10.59
C ALA A 50 6.55 9.08 10.89
N ASP A 51 6.86 10.36 11.06
CA ASP A 51 5.86 11.41 11.31
C ASP A 51 5.33 12.04 10.02
N VAL A 52 5.84 11.61 8.88
CA VAL A 52 5.44 12.15 7.57
C VAL A 52 4.70 11.09 6.78
N PRO A 53 3.69 11.48 5.96
CA PRO A 53 2.95 10.49 5.18
C PRO A 53 3.80 9.93 4.05
N PRO A 54 3.71 8.62 3.78
CA PRO A 54 4.22 8.08 2.54
C PRO A 54 3.36 8.56 1.37
N LYS A 55 3.94 8.55 0.18
CA LYS A 55 3.18 8.79 -1.05
C LYS A 55 2.21 7.64 -1.32
N ILE A 56 2.71 6.42 -1.19
CA ILE A 56 1.96 5.19 -1.47
C ILE A 56 2.09 4.25 -0.27
N SER A 57 0.99 3.67 0.16
CA SER A 57 0.97 2.59 1.15
C SER A 57 0.45 1.33 0.48
N ILE A 58 1.19 0.23 0.57
CA ILE A 58 0.79 -1.07 0.01
C ILE A 58 0.64 -2.05 1.16
N GLU A 59 -0.51 -2.70 1.19
CA GLU A 59 -0.86 -3.68 2.20
C GLU A 59 -1.18 -5.03 1.55
N VAL A 60 -0.80 -6.11 2.21
CA VAL A 60 -1.17 -7.46 1.79
C VAL A 60 -1.98 -8.08 2.91
N ASP A 61 -3.17 -8.56 2.61
CA ASP A 61 -4.03 -9.22 3.59
C ASP A 61 -4.44 -10.59 3.07
N VAL A 62 -4.14 -11.62 3.85
CA VAL A 62 -4.39 -13.02 3.48
C VAL A 62 -5.72 -13.54 4.01
N ASP A 63 -6.34 -12.83 4.94
CA ASP A 63 -7.50 -13.31 5.69
C ASP A 63 -8.82 -12.60 5.36
N VAL A 64 -8.78 -11.41 4.73
CA VAL A 64 -9.99 -10.63 4.47
C VAL A 64 -10.84 -11.27 3.38
N ALA A 65 -12.08 -11.61 3.73
CA ALA A 65 -13.09 -12.00 2.77
C ALA A 65 -13.85 -10.77 2.26
N LEU A 66 -14.38 -10.81 1.02
CA LEU A 66 -15.07 -9.67 0.44
C LEU A 66 -16.29 -9.22 1.22
N ASP A 67 -16.98 -10.15 1.88
CA ASP A 67 -18.16 -9.83 2.69
C ASP A 67 -17.80 -9.10 4.00
N GLU A 68 -16.50 -9.04 4.34
CA GLU A 68 -16.00 -8.28 5.48
C GLU A 68 -15.64 -6.83 5.12
N LEU A 69 -15.78 -6.45 3.86
CA LEU A 69 -15.47 -5.11 3.36
C LEU A 69 -16.62 -4.14 3.67
N THR A 70 -16.75 -3.75 4.93
CA THR A 70 -17.72 -2.75 5.37
C THR A 70 -17.00 -1.47 5.78
N GLU A 71 -17.74 -0.37 5.90
CA GLU A 71 -17.17 0.90 6.34
C GLU A 71 -16.59 0.86 7.75
N HIS A 72 -16.97 -0.16 8.55
CA HIS A 72 -16.48 -0.35 9.91
C HIS A 72 -15.39 -1.42 10.01
N SER A 73 -14.99 -2.03 8.89
CA SER A 73 -13.94 -3.04 8.91
C SER A 73 -12.59 -2.42 9.24
N TYR A 74 -11.68 -3.24 9.77
CA TYR A 74 -10.29 -2.83 10.02
C TYR A 74 -9.65 -2.21 8.78
N MET A 75 -9.85 -2.83 7.62
CA MET A 75 -9.28 -2.36 6.37
C MET A 75 -9.80 -0.97 6.00
N SER A 76 -11.11 -0.74 6.10
CA SER A 76 -11.71 0.55 5.80
C SER A 76 -11.23 1.63 6.76
N ILE A 77 -11.19 1.33 8.05
CA ILE A 77 -10.74 2.28 9.07
C ILE A 77 -9.27 2.64 8.86
N LYS A 78 -8.41 1.65 8.61
CA LYS A 78 -6.99 1.89 8.36
C LYS A 78 -6.79 2.73 7.11
N THR A 79 -7.50 2.43 6.03
CA THR A 79 -7.42 3.17 4.78
C THR A 79 -7.82 4.63 4.97
N GLU A 80 -8.93 4.89 5.67
CA GLU A 80 -9.38 6.24 5.98
C GLU A 80 -8.33 7.03 6.78
N LYS A 81 -7.71 6.39 7.77
CA LYS A 81 -6.66 7.03 8.57
C LYS A 81 -5.43 7.37 7.73
N LEU A 82 -5.02 6.47 6.84
CA LEU A 82 -3.88 6.70 5.96
C LEU A 82 -4.14 7.85 5.01
N LEU A 83 -5.30 7.87 4.36
CA LEU A 83 -5.67 8.96 3.45
C LEU A 83 -5.78 10.29 4.21
N GLY A 84 -6.36 10.28 5.41
CA GLY A 84 -6.45 11.48 6.25
C GLY A 84 -5.08 12.00 6.71
N PHE A 85 -4.12 11.12 6.88
CA PHE A 85 -2.74 11.48 7.23
C PHE A 85 -2.00 12.15 6.06
N GLY A 86 -2.42 11.91 4.83
CA GLY A 86 -1.82 12.50 3.63
C GLY A 86 -1.29 11.51 2.61
N VAL A 87 -1.55 10.23 2.78
CA VAL A 87 -1.18 9.21 1.79
C VAL A 87 -1.97 9.45 0.51
N GLU A 88 -1.30 9.47 -0.64
CA GLU A 88 -1.93 9.75 -1.93
C GLU A 88 -2.61 8.54 -2.55
N LYS A 89 -2.14 7.33 -2.21
CA LYS A 89 -2.72 6.08 -2.73
C LYS A 89 -2.49 4.95 -1.73
N VAL A 90 -3.54 4.23 -1.41
CA VAL A 90 -3.48 3.02 -0.59
C VAL A 90 -3.89 1.84 -1.47
N ILE A 91 -3.06 0.82 -1.53
CA ILE A 91 -3.31 -0.37 -2.35
C ILE A 91 -3.33 -1.59 -1.43
N TRP A 92 -4.42 -2.35 -1.48
CA TRP A 92 -4.57 -3.60 -0.74
C TRP A 92 -4.59 -4.77 -1.69
N PHE A 93 -3.68 -5.71 -1.52
CA PHE A 93 -3.72 -6.99 -2.20
C PHE A 93 -4.42 -8.00 -1.30
N LEU A 94 -5.61 -8.43 -1.71
CA LEU A 94 -6.49 -9.32 -0.95
C LEU A 94 -6.34 -10.74 -1.50
N THR A 95 -5.46 -11.52 -0.88
CA THR A 95 -5.05 -12.81 -1.45
C THR A 95 -6.14 -13.87 -1.36
N ALA A 96 -6.96 -13.86 -0.29
CA ALA A 96 -8.04 -14.83 -0.13
C ALA A 96 -9.09 -14.74 -1.26
N SER A 97 -9.39 -13.54 -1.72
CA SER A 97 -10.40 -13.29 -2.76
C SER A 97 -9.80 -13.03 -4.15
N LYS A 98 -8.47 -12.98 -4.25
CA LYS A 98 -7.75 -12.65 -5.49
C LYS A 98 -8.19 -11.32 -6.07
N LYS A 99 -8.26 -10.30 -5.21
CA LYS A 99 -8.68 -8.95 -5.58
C LYS A 99 -7.60 -7.93 -5.17
N VAL A 100 -7.68 -6.77 -5.78
CA VAL A 100 -6.89 -5.62 -5.37
C VAL A 100 -7.83 -4.44 -5.16
N MET A 101 -7.67 -3.73 -4.04
CA MET A 101 -8.42 -2.52 -3.76
C MET A 101 -7.49 -1.32 -3.83
N ILE A 102 -7.94 -0.26 -4.50
CA ILE A 102 -7.17 0.97 -4.66
C ILE A 102 -8.00 2.12 -4.12
N ALA A 103 -7.42 2.88 -3.19
CA ALA A 103 -8.07 4.04 -2.60
C ALA A 103 -7.20 5.29 -2.80
N THR A 104 -7.83 6.37 -3.27
CA THR A 104 -7.21 7.68 -3.42
C THR A 104 -8.09 8.74 -2.79
N PRO A 105 -7.51 9.86 -2.29
CA PRO A 105 -8.32 10.91 -1.67
C PRO A 105 -9.30 11.53 -2.66
N GLY A 106 -10.54 11.74 -2.21
CA GLY A 106 -11.55 12.43 -2.99
C GLY A 106 -12.15 11.65 -4.15
N SER A 107 -11.87 10.35 -4.23
CA SER A 107 -12.41 9.46 -5.27
C SER A 107 -12.99 8.21 -4.64
N ASP A 108 -13.89 7.56 -5.36
CA ASP A 108 -14.40 6.25 -4.94
C ASP A 108 -13.29 5.21 -4.95
N TRP A 109 -13.32 4.33 -3.97
CA TRP A 109 -12.36 3.24 -3.91
C TRP A 109 -12.71 2.20 -4.96
N GLN A 110 -11.67 1.66 -5.62
CA GLN A 110 -11.85 0.69 -6.71
C GLN A 110 -11.47 -0.70 -6.25
N LEU A 111 -12.31 -1.68 -6.57
CA LEU A 111 -12.03 -3.09 -6.36
C LEU A 111 -11.90 -3.76 -7.72
N ARG A 112 -10.76 -4.41 -7.97
CA ARG A 112 -10.46 -5.08 -9.25
C ARG A 112 -9.99 -6.51 -9.01
N ASP A 113 -10.09 -7.34 -10.02
CA ASP A 113 -9.42 -8.63 -10.01
C ASP A 113 -7.90 -8.42 -9.99
N TRP A 114 -7.18 -9.27 -9.31
CA TRP A 114 -5.74 -9.07 -9.15
C TRP A 114 -4.93 -9.42 -10.41
N ASP A 115 -5.57 -9.97 -11.45
CA ASP A 115 -4.96 -10.16 -12.77
C ASP A 115 -5.05 -8.91 -13.67
N LYS A 116 -5.53 -7.80 -13.12
CA LYS A 116 -5.55 -6.50 -13.79
C LYS A 116 -4.32 -5.68 -13.43
N ASP A 117 -3.90 -4.84 -14.37
CA ASP A 117 -2.77 -3.94 -14.14
C ASP A 117 -3.13 -2.88 -13.10
N VAL A 118 -2.22 -2.68 -12.15
CA VAL A 118 -2.33 -1.63 -11.13
C VAL A 118 -1.11 -0.74 -11.23
N GLU A 119 -1.32 0.54 -11.50
CA GLU A 119 -0.21 1.50 -11.47
C GLU A 119 0.14 1.83 -10.03
N ILE A 120 1.39 1.63 -9.67
CA ILE A 120 1.92 1.98 -8.35
C ILE A 120 2.31 3.45 -8.34
N LEU A 121 3.27 3.85 -9.18
CA LEU A 121 3.68 5.25 -9.38
C LEU A 121 4.53 5.34 -10.65
N ASP A 122 4.52 6.51 -11.26
CA ASP A 122 5.39 6.86 -12.40
C ASP A 122 5.35 5.83 -13.56
N GLY A 123 4.17 5.29 -13.84
CA GLY A 123 3.99 4.30 -14.91
C GLY A 123 4.45 2.90 -14.55
N ILE A 124 4.94 2.67 -13.33
CA ILE A 124 5.32 1.34 -12.86
C ILE A 124 4.06 0.57 -12.50
N VAL A 125 3.87 -0.56 -13.17
CA VAL A 125 2.65 -1.36 -13.08
C VAL A 125 2.92 -2.68 -12.38
N CYS A 126 1.99 -3.12 -11.54
CA CYS A 126 1.99 -4.41 -10.89
C CYS A 126 0.79 -5.23 -11.34
N ASN A 127 1.01 -6.51 -11.63
CA ASN A 127 -0.07 -7.44 -11.95
C ASN A 127 0.23 -8.78 -11.27
N VAL A 128 -0.32 -8.97 -10.09
CA VAL A 128 -0.01 -10.13 -9.25
C VAL A 128 -0.52 -11.42 -9.88
N GLY A 129 -1.75 -11.42 -10.36
CA GLY A 129 -2.33 -12.63 -10.97
C GLY A 129 -1.57 -13.10 -12.19
N ARG A 130 -1.21 -12.17 -13.09
CA ARG A 130 -0.41 -12.51 -14.28
C ARG A 130 0.97 -13.02 -13.89
N TYR A 131 1.62 -12.37 -12.94
CA TYR A 131 2.95 -12.80 -12.45
C TYR A 131 2.90 -14.24 -11.93
N LEU A 132 1.92 -14.56 -11.08
CA LEU A 132 1.78 -15.90 -10.52
C LEU A 132 1.49 -16.93 -11.60
N LYS A 133 0.66 -16.57 -12.59
CA LYS A 133 0.33 -17.45 -13.71
C LYS A 133 1.56 -17.76 -14.57
N GLU A 134 2.38 -16.74 -14.87
CA GLU A 134 3.62 -16.91 -15.62
C GLU A 134 4.64 -17.78 -14.89
N LYS A 135 4.61 -17.77 -13.55
CA LYS A 135 5.47 -18.62 -12.73
C LYS A 135 4.90 -20.01 -12.48
N GLY A 136 3.73 -20.32 -13.03
CA GLY A 136 3.07 -21.62 -12.87
C GLY A 136 2.53 -21.88 -11.48
N SER A 137 2.20 -20.83 -10.73
CA SER A 137 1.68 -20.95 -9.39
C SER A 137 0.25 -21.51 -9.39
N GLU A 138 -0.03 -22.44 -8.48
CA GLU A 138 -1.38 -22.93 -8.23
C GLU A 138 -2.30 -21.88 -7.59
N PHE A 139 -1.72 -20.81 -7.06
CA PHE A 139 -2.47 -19.74 -6.40
C PHE A 139 -2.87 -18.60 -7.35
N ALA A 140 -2.55 -18.73 -8.62
CA ALA A 140 -2.87 -17.69 -9.62
C ALA A 140 -4.39 -17.52 -9.84
#